data_f646a1b36bfc0b53e21b7ffe38ecafde
#
_entry.id   f646a1b36bfc0b53e21b7ffe38ecafde
#
_cell.length_a   1.000
_cell.length_b   1.000
_cell.length_c   1.000
_cell.angle_alpha   90.00
_cell.angle_beta   90.00
_cell.angle_gamma   90.00
#
_symmetry.space_group_name_H-M   'P 1'
#
loop_
_entity.id
_entity.type
_entity.pdbx_description
1 polymer ?
#
loop_
_entity_poly.entity_id
_entity_poly.type
_entity_poly.pdbx_seq_one_letter_code
_entity_poly.pdbx_strand_id
1 'polypeptide(L)'
;MITKRIIPCLDVRNGRVVKGTNFQGLQDVSSPVELGKFYSDNGADELVFYDITASAEGRKLFTDILTEVASTIFIPLTVGGGINTVEDFDRVLKCGADKVSVNSGAIRNPDLVREAARLYGDQCVVLSADVKRVDGVFRVFAKGGRENTGMEAISWIKRCVDNGAGEVVLNSIDTDGVKQGFDLEMLEAVSNAVDVPVIASGGAGCKEDFITLFKRLPKVDAGLAASIFHFGQVQIPDLKKTLREHDILVRL
;
A
#
# COMPACT_ATOMS: atom_id res chain seq x y z
N MET A 1 13.30 -7.43 -17.98
CA MET A 1 12.32 -7.99 -17.01
C MET A 1 12.44 -7.15 -15.75
N ILE A 2 11.34 -6.66 -15.19
CA ILE A 2 11.34 -5.79 -14.00
C ILE A 2 11.38 -6.68 -12.76
N THR A 3 12.18 -6.32 -11.76
CA THR A 3 12.25 -7.04 -10.47
C THR A 3 10.98 -6.83 -9.65
N LYS A 4 10.54 -7.87 -8.94
CA LYS A 4 9.42 -7.77 -7.99
C LYS A 4 9.88 -7.09 -6.70
N ARG A 5 9.04 -6.23 -6.13
CA ARG A 5 9.32 -5.50 -4.90
C ARG A 5 8.64 -6.17 -3.71
N ILE A 6 9.34 -6.17 -2.59
CA ILE A 6 8.81 -6.60 -1.28
C ILE A 6 8.71 -5.37 -0.39
N ILE A 7 7.47 -5.06 0.02
CA ILE A 7 7.13 -3.78 0.64
C ILE A 7 6.51 -4.01 2.02
N PRO A 8 7.19 -3.68 3.12
CA PRO A 8 6.56 -3.60 4.43
C PRO A 8 5.66 -2.35 4.54
N CYS A 9 4.53 -2.50 5.25
CA CYS A 9 3.59 -1.42 5.51
C CYS A 9 3.53 -1.10 7.00
N LEU A 10 3.73 0.17 7.36
CA LEU A 10 3.55 0.69 8.72
C LEU A 10 2.16 1.30 8.85
N ASP A 11 1.26 0.59 9.52
CA ASP A 11 -0.04 1.12 9.93
C ASP A 11 0.15 1.94 11.21
N VAL A 12 0.07 3.27 11.12
CA VAL A 12 0.37 4.17 12.25
C VAL A 12 -0.92 4.73 12.84
N ARG A 13 -1.02 4.67 14.16
CA ARG A 13 -2.07 5.29 14.97
C ARG A 13 -1.44 5.95 16.19
N ASN A 14 -1.79 7.21 16.44
CA ASN A 14 -1.27 7.99 17.59
C ASN A 14 0.28 7.95 17.69
N GLY A 15 0.96 8.01 16.53
CA GLY A 15 2.41 7.99 16.48
C GLY A 15 3.08 6.64 16.73
N ARG A 16 2.32 5.55 16.81
CA ARG A 16 2.82 4.19 17.02
C ARG A 16 2.41 3.28 15.88
N VAL A 17 3.27 2.34 15.49
CA VAL A 17 2.89 1.27 14.57
C VAL A 17 1.97 0.30 15.28
N VAL A 18 0.83 0.03 14.66
CA VAL A 18 -0.18 -0.89 15.19
C VAL A 18 -0.55 -1.94 14.14
N LYS A 19 -1.05 -3.09 14.57
CA LYS A 19 -1.61 -4.09 13.67
C LYS A 19 -2.80 -4.81 14.30
N GLY A 20 -3.81 -5.05 13.46
CA GLY A 20 -5.01 -5.82 13.81
C GLY A 20 -5.40 -6.77 12.68
N THR A 21 -6.55 -7.41 12.82
CA THR A 21 -7.18 -8.25 11.78
C THR A 21 -8.42 -7.54 11.27
N ASN A 22 -8.62 -7.46 9.94
CA ASN A 22 -9.74 -6.75 9.31
C ASN A 22 -9.94 -5.33 9.87
N PHE A 23 -8.84 -4.60 10.08
CA PHE A 23 -8.81 -3.25 10.69
C PHE A 23 -9.36 -3.16 12.13
N GLN A 24 -9.46 -4.26 12.85
CA GLN A 24 -9.97 -4.33 14.23
C GLN A 24 -8.93 -4.95 15.18
N GLY A 25 -9.11 -4.75 16.50
CA GLY A 25 -8.26 -5.36 17.53
C GLY A 25 -6.80 -4.90 17.48
N LEU A 26 -6.55 -3.60 17.21
CA LEU A 26 -5.21 -3.05 17.04
C LEU A 26 -4.32 -3.24 18.27
N GLN A 27 -3.15 -3.83 18.07
CA GLN A 27 -2.07 -3.99 19.05
C GLN A 27 -0.90 -3.08 18.68
N ASP A 28 -0.25 -2.50 19.69
CA ASP A 28 1.00 -1.73 19.52
C ASP A 28 2.14 -2.68 19.13
N VAL A 29 2.91 -2.28 18.13
CA VAL A 29 4.03 -3.09 17.61
C VAL A 29 5.38 -2.43 17.96
N SER A 30 5.61 -1.17 17.52
CA SER A 30 6.89 -0.49 17.65
C SER A 30 6.79 1.01 17.33
N SER A 31 7.94 1.71 17.49
CA SER A 31 8.16 3.03 16.90
C SER A 31 8.22 2.95 15.36
N PRO A 32 7.53 3.84 14.62
CA PRO A 32 7.64 3.89 13.15
C PRO A 32 9.06 4.13 12.67
N VAL A 33 9.85 4.92 13.39
CA VAL A 33 11.23 5.26 13.05
C VAL A 33 12.15 4.05 13.16
N GLU A 34 12.09 3.34 14.30
CA GLU A 34 12.90 2.14 14.53
C GLU A 34 12.56 1.04 13.53
N LEU A 35 11.26 0.82 13.30
CA LEU A 35 10.80 -0.24 12.41
C LEU A 35 11.08 0.10 10.93
N GLY A 36 10.91 1.36 10.54
CA GLY A 36 11.28 1.85 9.20
C GLY A 36 12.76 1.66 8.91
N LYS A 37 13.62 2.08 9.85
CA LYS A 37 15.06 1.85 9.76
C LYS A 37 15.39 0.37 9.66
N PHE A 38 14.79 -0.47 10.49
CA PHE A 38 15.00 -1.92 10.46
C PHE A 38 14.70 -2.49 9.07
N TYR A 39 13.57 -2.13 8.44
CA TYR A 39 13.22 -2.62 7.10
C TYR A 39 14.16 -2.09 6.02
N SER A 40 14.55 -0.82 6.10
CA SER A 40 15.53 -0.23 5.19
C SER A 40 16.88 -0.97 5.23
N ASP A 41 17.36 -1.27 6.45
CA ASP A 41 18.62 -1.98 6.65
C ASP A 41 18.53 -3.49 6.30
N ASN A 42 17.32 -4.07 6.27
CA ASN A 42 17.09 -5.50 6.01
C ASN A 42 16.48 -5.78 4.63
N GLY A 43 16.73 -4.90 3.66
CA GLY A 43 16.52 -5.19 2.24
C GLY A 43 15.08 -5.07 1.76
N ALA A 44 14.22 -4.31 2.43
CA ALA A 44 12.96 -3.88 1.85
C ALA A 44 13.22 -3.04 0.58
N ASP A 45 12.35 -3.16 -0.42
CA ASP A 45 12.50 -2.41 -1.68
C ASP A 45 11.88 -1.02 -1.63
N GLU A 46 10.89 -0.85 -0.75
CA GLU A 46 10.12 0.37 -0.51
C GLU A 46 9.48 0.26 0.87
N LEU A 47 9.12 1.37 1.48
CA LEU A 47 8.36 1.43 2.73
C LEU A 47 7.04 2.17 2.49
N VAL A 48 5.94 1.61 3.01
CA VAL A 48 4.65 2.30 3.05
C VAL A 48 4.34 2.74 4.48
N PHE A 49 3.94 4.00 4.64
CA PHE A 49 3.51 4.60 5.90
C PHE A 49 2.06 5.07 5.78
N TYR A 50 1.15 4.44 6.49
CA TYR A 50 -0.26 4.83 6.53
C TYR A 50 -0.65 5.33 7.93
N ASP A 51 -1.11 6.60 8.01
CA ASP A 51 -1.87 7.07 9.16
C ASP A 51 -3.32 6.60 9.03
N ILE A 52 -3.62 5.47 9.67
CA ILE A 52 -4.89 4.75 9.47
C ILE A 52 -6.10 5.41 10.13
N THR A 53 -5.91 6.46 10.95
CA THR A 53 -7.00 7.17 11.62
C THR A 53 -7.21 8.59 11.09
N ALA A 54 -6.23 9.19 10.43
CA ALA A 54 -6.28 10.57 9.97
C ALA A 54 -7.52 10.87 9.10
N SER A 55 -7.85 10.00 8.14
CA SER A 55 -9.01 10.16 7.27
C SER A 55 -10.34 10.02 7.99
N ALA A 56 -10.44 9.14 8.97
CA ALA A 56 -11.66 8.92 9.76
C ALA A 56 -11.89 10.03 10.79
N GLU A 57 -10.79 10.55 11.38
CA GLU A 57 -10.80 11.61 12.40
C GLU A 57 -10.83 13.01 11.77
N GLY A 58 -10.69 13.14 10.44
CA GLY A 58 -10.66 14.43 9.73
C GLY A 58 -9.47 15.31 10.12
N ARG A 59 -8.37 14.71 10.60
CA ARG A 59 -7.13 15.41 10.97
C ARG A 59 -6.04 15.27 9.93
N LYS A 60 -5.02 16.11 10.03
CA LYS A 60 -3.82 16.01 9.22
C LYS A 60 -2.93 14.86 9.71
N LEU A 61 -2.12 14.32 8.80
CA LEU A 61 -1.11 13.30 9.06
C LEU A 61 -0.03 13.81 10.04
N PHE A 62 0.59 12.94 10.81
CA PHE A 62 1.70 13.25 11.73
C PHE A 62 3.00 13.57 10.96
N THR A 63 3.24 14.83 10.64
CA THR A 63 4.37 15.29 9.82
C THR A 63 5.72 15.15 10.52
N ASP A 64 5.77 15.35 11.84
CA ASP A 64 7.03 15.28 12.61
C ASP A 64 7.60 13.86 12.57
N ILE A 65 6.76 12.87 12.87
CA ILE A 65 7.12 11.45 12.81
C ILE A 65 7.49 11.03 11.38
N LEU A 66 6.75 11.52 10.38
CA LEU A 66 7.05 11.26 8.98
C LEU A 66 8.45 11.77 8.59
N THR A 67 8.77 13.01 8.99
CA THR A 67 10.09 13.59 8.72
C THR A 67 11.22 12.80 9.37
N GLU A 68 10.99 12.31 10.59
CA GLU A 68 11.96 11.49 11.29
C GLU A 68 12.14 10.13 10.60
N VAL A 69 11.07 9.45 10.20
CA VAL A 69 11.15 8.20 9.41
C VAL A 69 11.91 8.45 8.10
N ALA A 70 11.54 9.46 7.34
CA ALA A 70 12.17 9.79 6.05
C ALA A 70 13.68 10.06 6.17
N SER A 71 14.11 10.66 7.29
CA SER A 71 15.52 10.96 7.55
C SER A 71 16.38 9.73 7.89
N THR A 72 15.76 8.60 8.24
CA THR A 72 16.46 7.39 8.73
C THR A 72 16.50 6.25 7.72
N ILE A 73 15.72 6.32 6.64
CA ILE A 73 15.63 5.26 5.62
C ILE A 73 16.30 5.67 4.31
N PHE A 74 16.74 4.68 3.52
CA PHE A 74 17.42 4.88 2.22
C PHE A 74 16.71 4.13 1.08
N ILE A 75 15.42 3.83 1.27
CA ILE A 75 14.53 3.22 0.29
C ILE A 75 13.34 4.15 0.03
N PRO A 76 12.66 4.06 -1.13
CA PRO A 76 11.50 4.89 -1.42
C PRO A 76 10.42 4.80 -0.34
N LEU A 77 9.84 5.95 -0.01
CA LEU A 77 8.80 6.10 1.00
C LEU A 77 7.48 6.53 0.37
N THR A 78 6.48 5.65 0.44
CA THR A 78 5.09 5.99 0.07
C THR A 78 4.29 6.30 1.32
N VAL A 79 3.60 7.44 1.34
CA VAL A 79 2.86 7.94 2.50
C VAL A 79 1.40 8.18 2.19
N GLY A 80 0.51 7.73 3.07
CA GLY A 80 -0.92 7.96 2.95
C GLY A 80 -1.62 8.16 4.30
N GLY A 81 -2.90 8.47 4.22
CA GLY A 81 -3.75 8.79 5.37
C GLY A 81 -4.04 10.29 5.49
N GLY A 82 -5.32 10.64 5.46
CA GLY A 82 -5.77 12.04 5.60
C GLY A 82 -5.44 12.97 4.43
N ILE A 83 -5.08 12.44 3.27
CA ILE A 83 -4.76 13.20 2.06
C ILE A 83 -6.06 13.57 1.34
N ASN A 84 -6.34 14.87 1.22
CA ASN A 84 -7.59 15.39 0.69
C ASN A 84 -7.43 16.52 -0.34
N THR A 85 -6.30 17.19 -0.34
CA THR A 85 -6.02 18.35 -1.19
C THR A 85 -4.61 18.25 -1.76
N VAL A 86 -4.32 19.07 -2.76
CA VAL A 86 -2.97 19.20 -3.35
C VAL A 86 -1.96 19.73 -2.34
N GLU A 87 -2.39 20.59 -1.41
CA GLU A 87 -1.56 21.09 -0.31
C GLU A 87 -1.17 19.98 0.66
N ASP A 88 -2.01 18.94 0.79
CA ASP A 88 -1.65 17.74 1.56
C ASP A 88 -0.54 16.95 0.87
N PHE A 89 -0.59 16.83 -0.48
CA PHE A 89 0.51 16.26 -1.27
C PHE A 89 1.82 17.03 -1.07
N ASP A 90 1.79 18.36 -1.25
CA ASP A 90 2.95 19.22 -1.08
C ASP A 90 3.58 19.06 0.31
N ARG A 91 2.75 19.07 1.35
CA ARG A 91 3.19 18.91 2.73
C ARG A 91 3.90 17.57 2.97
N VAL A 92 3.34 16.47 2.46
CA VAL A 92 3.87 15.12 2.64
C VAL A 92 5.18 14.94 1.86
N LEU A 93 5.24 15.40 0.62
CA LEU A 93 6.47 15.38 -0.19
C LEU A 93 7.59 16.21 0.45
N LYS A 94 7.28 17.39 1.00
CA LYS A 94 8.25 18.22 1.75
C LYS A 94 8.76 17.59 3.05
N CYS A 95 8.02 16.65 3.62
CA CYS A 95 8.48 15.86 4.77
C CYS A 95 9.40 14.70 4.38
N GLY A 96 9.67 14.50 3.08
CA GLY A 96 10.60 13.49 2.59
C GLY A 96 9.96 12.24 1.99
N ALA A 97 8.63 12.23 1.76
CA ALA A 97 8.00 11.17 0.99
C ALA A 97 8.38 11.24 -0.49
N ASP A 98 8.56 10.08 -1.14
CA ASP A 98 8.77 9.98 -2.58
C ASP A 98 7.43 9.88 -3.33
N LYS A 99 6.43 9.28 -2.70
CA LYS A 99 5.09 9.07 -3.27
C LYS A 99 4.02 9.36 -2.23
N VAL A 100 2.86 9.79 -2.70
CA VAL A 100 1.69 10.06 -1.87
C VAL A 100 0.53 9.17 -2.29
N SER A 101 0.02 8.42 -1.31
CA SER A 101 -1.06 7.46 -1.50
C SER A 101 -2.41 8.07 -1.09
N VAL A 102 -3.38 8.00 -1.99
CA VAL A 102 -4.71 8.57 -1.80
C VAL A 102 -5.82 7.54 -2.06
N ASN A 103 -6.84 7.50 -1.19
CA ASN A 103 -8.08 6.74 -1.36
C ASN A 103 -9.29 7.66 -1.17
N SER A 104 -9.73 7.88 0.07
CA SER A 104 -10.96 8.64 0.37
C SER A 104 -10.96 10.07 -0.16
N GLY A 105 -9.79 10.70 -0.27
CA GLY A 105 -9.64 12.03 -0.89
C GLY A 105 -9.98 12.00 -2.37
N ALA A 106 -9.48 11.01 -3.12
CA ALA A 106 -9.79 10.82 -4.54
C ALA A 106 -11.26 10.43 -4.75
N ILE A 107 -11.85 9.62 -3.86
CA ILE A 107 -13.26 9.26 -3.91
C ILE A 107 -14.16 10.50 -3.78
N ARG A 108 -13.82 11.43 -2.88
CA ARG A 108 -14.56 12.69 -2.69
C ARG A 108 -14.34 13.68 -3.83
N ASN A 109 -13.12 13.77 -4.30
CA ASN A 109 -12.71 14.66 -5.39
C ASN A 109 -11.80 13.92 -6.37
N PRO A 110 -12.34 13.32 -7.44
CA PRO A 110 -11.53 12.60 -8.45
C PRO A 110 -10.52 13.48 -9.19
N ASP A 111 -10.74 14.79 -9.22
CA ASP A 111 -9.82 15.75 -9.86
C ASP A 111 -8.53 15.92 -9.07
N LEU A 112 -8.52 15.58 -7.77
CA LEU A 112 -7.32 15.60 -6.93
C LEU A 112 -6.18 14.76 -7.54
N VAL A 113 -6.48 13.58 -8.09
CA VAL A 113 -5.48 12.72 -8.75
C VAL A 113 -4.84 13.44 -9.92
N ARG A 114 -5.66 14.05 -10.79
CA ARG A 114 -5.18 14.76 -11.98
C ARG A 114 -4.39 16.01 -11.63
N GLU A 115 -4.84 16.78 -10.65
CA GLU A 115 -4.15 17.97 -10.18
C GLU A 115 -2.78 17.64 -9.57
N ALA A 116 -2.73 16.60 -8.72
CA ALA A 116 -1.49 16.12 -8.12
C ALA A 116 -0.52 15.58 -9.18
N ALA A 117 -0.99 14.76 -10.12
CA ALA A 117 -0.17 14.23 -11.21
C ALA A 117 0.41 15.34 -12.09
N ARG A 118 -0.39 16.37 -12.40
CA ARG A 118 0.07 17.54 -13.17
C ARG A 118 1.17 18.33 -12.46
N LEU A 119 1.13 18.45 -11.14
CA LEU A 119 2.06 19.25 -10.35
C LEU A 119 3.34 18.50 -9.98
N TYR A 120 3.23 17.22 -9.64
CA TYR A 120 4.33 16.42 -9.08
C TYR A 120 4.78 15.27 -9.98
N GLY A 121 4.04 14.99 -11.05
CA GLY A 121 4.24 13.83 -11.92
C GLY A 121 3.45 12.60 -11.47
N ASP A 122 3.05 11.77 -12.42
CA ASP A 122 2.26 10.55 -12.19
C ASP A 122 2.95 9.60 -11.21
N GLN A 123 4.29 9.51 -11.29
CA GLN A 123 5.11 8.66 -10.43
C GLN A 123 5.02 8.99 -8.93
N CYS A 124 4.57 10.20 -8.57
CA CYS A 124 4.35 10.61 -7.19
C CYS A 124 2.95 10.26 -6.67
N VAL A 125 2.02 9.85 -7.55
CA VAL A 125 0.62 9.62 -7.19
C VAL A 125 0.31 8.13 -7.15
N VAL A 126 0.00 7.63 -5.96
CA VAL A 126 -0.40 6.24 -5.74
C VAL A 126 -1.89 6.20 -5.39
N LEU A 127 -2.68 5.46 -6.18
CA LEU A 127 -4.05 5.14 -5.78
C LEU A 127 -4.03 3.96 -4.80
N SER A 128 -4.48 4.17 -3.57
CA SER A 128 -4.81 3.06 -2.67
C SER A 128 -6.29 2.73 -2.84
N ALA A 129 -6.60 1.52 -3.29
CA ALA A 129 -7.96 1.06 -3.47
C ALA A 129 -8.28 -0.04 -2.45
N ASP A 130 -9.10 0.30 -1.46
CA ASP A 130 -9.69 -0.68 -0.53
C ASP A 130 -10.88 -1.32 -1.22
N VAL A 131 -10.79 -2.62 -1.49
CA VAL A 131 -11.77 -3.35 -2.29
C VAL A 131 -12.32 -4.53 -1.51
N LYS A 132 -13.62 -4.73 -1.62
CA LYS A 132 -14.33 -5.88 -1.05
C LYS A 132 -15.31 -6.45 -2.06
N ARG A 133 -15.52 -7.78 -2.03
CA ARG A 133 -16.56 -8.44 -2.80
C ARG A 133 -17.91 -8.26 -2.11
N VAL A 134 -18.85 -7.63 -2.80
CA VAL A 134 -20.24 -7.44 -2.35
C VAL A 134 -21.17 -7.93 -3.47
N ASP A 135 -22.00 -8.91 -3.18
CA ASP A 135 -22.93 -9.52 -4.14
C ASP A 135 -22.24 -9.95 -5.46
N GLY A 136 -21.06 -10.56 -5.34
CA GLY A 136 -20.25 -11.04 -6.47
C GLY A 136 -19.52 -9.95 -7.27
N VAL A 137 -19.61 -8.68 -6.87
CA VAL A 137 -18.95 -7.54 -7.53
C VAL A 137 -17.87 -6.96 -6.63
N PHE A 138 -16.71 -6.62 -7.19
CA PHE A 138 -15.68 -5.87 -6.47
C PHE A 138 -16.11 -4.42 -6.28
N ARG A 139 -16.29 -3.99 -5.03
CA ARG A 139 -16.71 -2.64 -4.65
C ARG A 139 -15.60 -1.89 -3.94
N VAL A 140 -15.50 -0.60 -4.23
CA VAL A 140 -14.56 0.31 -3.58
C VAL A 140 -15.11 0.78 -2.24
N PHE A 141 -14.23 0.80 -1.24
CA PHE A 141 -14.54 1.29 0.10
C PHE A 141 -13.73 2.54 0.45
N ALA A 142 -14.36 3.43 1.18
CA ALA A 142 -13.75 4.64 1.74
C ALA A 142 -13.48 4.49 3.24
N LYS A 143 -12.82 5.50 3.82
CA LYS A 143 -12.58 5.65 5.27
C LYS A 143 -11.91 4.42 5.90
N GLY A 144 -10.87 3.88 5.23
CA GLY A 144 -10.15 2.69 5.70
C GLY A 144 -11.06 1.46 5.75
N GLY A 145 -11.77 1.17 4.67
CA GLY A 145 -12.59 -0.02 4.52
C GLY A 145 -13.95 0.01 5.22
N ARG A 146 -14.37 1.15 5.79
CA ARG A 146 -15.60 1.24 6.62
C ARG A 146 -16.85 1.64 5.85
N GLU A 147 -16.72 2.29 4.70
CA GLU A 147 -17.83 2.84 3.95
C GLU A 147 -17.85 2.29 2.52
N ASN A 148 -18.89 1.52 2.19
CA ASN A 148 -19.11 1.06 0.82
C ASN A 148 -19.57 2.24 -0.04
N THR A 149 -18.80 2.57 -1.07
CA THR A 149 -19.13 3.68 -1.99
C THR A 149 -20.15 3.32 -3.06
N GLY A 150 -20.46 2.03 -3.24
CA GLY A 150 -21.26 1.52 -4.34
C GLY A 150 -20.54 1.49 -5.70
N MET A 151 -19.34 2.07 -5.81
CA MET A 151 -18.58 2.09 -7.07
C MET A 151 -17.99 0.72 -7.38
N GLU A 152 -17.99 0.35 -8.66
CA GLU A 152 -17.29 -0.84 -9.16
C GLU A 152 -15.80 -0.55 -9.23
N ALA A 153 -14.98 -1.48 -8.68
CA ALA A 153 -13.57 -1.24 -8.42
C ALA A 153 -12.73 -1.07 -9.70
N ILE A 154 -12.93 -1.91 -10.72
CA ILE A 154 -12.12 -1.87 -11.94
C ILE A 154 -12.35 -0.55 -12.69
N SER A 155 -13.60 -0.15 -12.83
CA SER A 155 -13.98 1.12 -13.48
C SER A 155 -13.42 2.33 -12.73
N TRP A 156 -13.43 2.29 -11.40
CA TRP A 156 -12.89 3.35 -10.56
C TRP A 156 -11.36 3.44 -10.70
N ILE A 157 -10.65 2.32 -10.62
CA ILE A 157 -9.18 2.27 -10.72
C ILE A 157 -8.74 2.76 -12.10
N LYS A 158 -9.38 2.29 -13.19
CA LYS A 158 -9.12 2.80 -14.54
C LYS A 158 -9.25 4.31 -14.63
N ARG A 159 -10.35 4.86 -14.11
CA ARG A 159 -10.58 6.31 -14.09
C ARG A 159 -9.46 7.05 -13.35
N CYS A 160 -8.97 6.52 -12.23
CA CYS A 160 -7.86 7.14 -11.50
C CYS A 160 -6.54 7.06 -12.25
N VAL A 161 -6.26 5.94 -12.92
CA VAL A 161 -5.09 5.78 -13.80
C VAL A 161 -5.16 6.74 -14.98
N ASP A 162 -6.31 6.86 -15.64
CA ASP A 162 -6.54 7.83 -16.72
C ASP A 162 -6.37 9.29 -16.24
N ASN A 163 -6.59 9.56 -14.97
CA ASN A 163 -6.36 10.84 -14.31
C ASN A 163 -4.90 11.05 -13.86
N GLY A 164 -3.99 10.07 -14.04
CA GLY A 164 -2.57 10.20 -13.74
C GLY A 164 -2.12 9.54 -12.43
N ALA A 165 -2.87 8.57 -11.89
CA ALA A 165 -2.31 7.69 -10.87
C ALA A 165 -1.24 6.80 -11.52
N GLY A 166 0.02 6.95 -11.10
CA GLY A 166 1.16 6.21 -11.67
C GLY A 166 1.39 4.86 -11.04
N GLU A 167 0.68 4.51 -9.97
CA GLU A 167 0.76 3.22 -9.28
C GLU A 167 -0.53 2.93 -8.52
N VAL A 168 -0.87 1.64 -8.35
CA VAL A 168 -2.06 1.19 -7.61
C VAL A 168 -1.64 0.25 -6.48
N VAL A 169 -1.97 0.60 -5.24
CA VAL A 169 -2.02 -0.36 -4.11
C VAL A 169 -3.42 -0.92 -4.05
N LEU A 170 -3.56 -2.21 -4.34
CA LEU A 170 -4.82 -2.92 -4.33
C LEU A 170 -4.96 -3.73 -3.04
N ASN A 171 -5.80 -3.23 -2.14
CA ASN A 171 -5.96 -3.77 -0.81
C ASN A 171 -7.27 -4.57 -0.72
N SER A 172 -7.16 -5.90 -0.56
CA SER A 172 -8.31 -6.77 -0.37
C SER A 172 -8.76 -6.76 1.09
N ILE A 173 -9.94 -6.19 1.36
CA ILE A 173 -10.55 -6.20 2.70
C ILE A 173 -10.92 -7.64 3.10
N ASP A 174 -11.33 -8.47 2.13
CA ASP A 174 -11.76 -9.84 2.39
C ASP A 174 -10.62 -10.73 2.90
N THR A 175 -9.38 -10.46 2.49
CA THR A 175 -8.21 -11.26 2.85
C THR A 175 -7.29 -10.57 3.88
N ASP A 176 -7.48 -9.26 4.18
CA ASP A 176 -6.59 -8.54 5.09
C ASP A 176 -6.56 -9.16 6.49
N GLY A 177 -5.34 -9.50 6.94
CA GLY A 177 -5.09 -10.14 8.23
C GLY A 177 -5.50 -11.62 8.33
N VAL A 178 -6.11 -12.20 7.28
CA VAL A 178 -6.57 -13.60 7.27
C VAL A 178 -5.41 -14.59 7.12
N LYS A 179 -4.30 -14.18 6.46
CA LYS A 179 -3.08 -14.99 6.26
C LYS A 179 -3.31 -16.31 5.49
N GLN A 180 -4.18 -16.28 4.49
CA GLN A 180 -4.50 -17.43 3.62
C GLN A 180 -4.13 -17.18 2.15
N GLY A 181 -3.26 -16.21 1.89
CA GLY A 181 -2.83 -15.80 0.55
C GLY A 181 -3.52 -14.55 0.06
N PHE A 182 -2.92 -13.96 -0.99
CA PHE A 182 -3.46 -12.78 -1.68
C PHE A 182 -4.75 -13.11 -2.45
N ASP A 183 -5.60 -12.12 -2.66
CA ASP A 183 -6.80 -12.23 -3.49
C ASP A 183 -6.40 -12.22 -4.99
N LEU A 184 -6.06 -13.41 -5.49
CA LEU A 184 -5.54 -13.55 -6.85
C LEU A 184 -6.56 -13.17 -7.92
N GLU A 185 -7.85 -13.43 -7.71
CA GLU A 185 -8.91 -13.10 -8.66
C GLU A 185 -9.05 -11.59 -8.84
N MET A 186 -9.09 -10.84 -7.73
CA MET A 186 -9.16 -9.39 -7.74
C MET A 186 -7.91 -8.77 -8.39
N LEU A 187 -6.73 -9.28 -8.01
CA LEU A 187 -5.44 -8.82 -8.56
C LEU A 187 -5.32 -9.10 -10.06
N GLU A 188 -5.75 -10.26 -10.53
CA GLU A 188 -5.77 -10.60 -11.95
C GLU A 188 -6.68 -9.66 -12.74
N ALA A 189 -7.90 -9.44 -12.24
CA ALA A 189 -8.86 -8.55 -12.88
C ALA A 189 -8.31 -7.12 -13.02
N VAL A 190 -7.70 -6.57 -11.97
CA VAL A 190 -7.14 -5.21 -11.99
C VAL A 190 -5.87 -5.13 -12.81
N SER A 191 -4.90 -6.04 -12.62
CA SER A 191 -3.62 -6.01 -13.34
C SER A 191 -3.75 -6.26 -14.84
N ASN A 192 -4.88 -6.82 -15.30
CA ASN A 192 -5.22 -6.91 -16.71
C ASN A 192 -5.94 -5.69 -17.26
N ALA A 193 -6.46 -4.83 -16.39
CA ALA A 193 -7.26 -3.66 -16.76
C ALA A 193 -6.46 -2.35 -16.80
N VAL A 194 -5.25 -2.31 -16.22
CA VAL A 194 -4.39 -1.12 -16.15
C VAL A 194 -2.96 -1.45 -16.59
N ASP A 195 -2.23 -0.43 -17.05
CA ASP A 195 -0.84 -0.54 -17.52
C ASP A 195 0.17 0.10 -16.56
N VAL A 196 -0.26 0.53 -15.38
CA VAL A 196 0.60 1.03 -14.30
C VAL A 196 0.94 -0.10 -13.31
N PRO A 197 2.05 0.01 -12.55
CA PRO A 197 2.40 -0.95 -11.52
C PRO A 197 1.26 -1.21 -10.52
N VAL A 198 1.05 -2.50 -10.21
CA VAL A 198 0.07 -2.95 -9.22
C VAL A 198 0.78 -3.61 -8.04
N ILE A 199 0.49 -3.13 -6.84
CA ILE A 199 0.97 -3.65 -5.56
C ILE A 199 -0.15 -4.46 -4.92
N ALA A 200 0.09 -5.76 -4.69
CA ALA A 200 -0.84 -6.64 -3.97
C ALA A 200 -0.76 -6.39 -2.47
N SER A 201 -1.90 -6.16 -1.82
CA SER A 201 -2.03 -5.94 -0.38
C SER A 201 -3.18 -6.72 0.21
N GLY A 202 -2.97 -7.28 1.41
CA GLY A 202 -3.94 -8.09 2.15
C GLY A 202 -3.85 -9.58 1.85
N GLY A 203 -3.74 -10.39 2.92
CA GLY A 203 -3.82 -11.85 2.86
C GLY A 203 -2.51 -12.62 3.01
N ALA A 204 -1.35 -12.02 2.80
CA ALA A 204 -0.07 -12.72 2.93
C ALA A 204 0.12 -13.32 4.33
N GLY A 205 0.42 -14.62 4.41
CA GLY A 205 0.66 -15.37 5.64
C GLY A 205 2.05 -16.03 5.68
N CYS A 206 2.62 -16.38 4.53
CA CYS A 206 3.89 -17.08 4.42
C CYS A 206 4.64 -16.74 3.11
N LYS A 207 5.85 -17.29 2.92
CA LYS A 207 6.67 -17.09 1.72
C LYS A 207 6.00 -17.64 0.46
N GLU A 208 5.30 -18.74 0.58
CA GLU A 208 4.62 -19.45 -0.50
C GLU A 208 3.53 -18.60 -1.14
N ASP A 209 2.92 -17.68 -0.39
CA ASP A 209 1.90 -16.76 -0.91
C ASP A 209 2.51 -15.79 -1.93
N PHE A 210 3.73 -15.30 -1.67
CA PHE A 210 4.46 -14.44 -2.62
C PHE A 210 4.93 -15.22 -3.87
N ILE A 211 5.36 -16.48 -3.70
CA ILE A 211 5.71 -17.34 -4.84
C ILE A 211 4.47 -17.55 -5.71
N THR A 212 3.34 -17.88 -5.11
CA THR A 212 2.06 -18.09 -5.79
C THR A 212 1.63 -16.83 -6.51
N LEU A 213 1.68 -15.67 -5.85
CA LEU A 213 1.34 -14.36 -6.41
C LEU A 213 2.13 -14.11 -7.69
N PHE A 214 3.46 -14.10 -7.61
CA PHE A 214 4.30 -13.67 -8.73
C PHE A 214 4.40 -14.68 -9.87
N LYS A 215 4.22 -15.99 -9.57
CA LYS A 215 4.14 -17.02 -10.62
C LYS A 215 2.81 -16.99 -11.38
N ARG A 216 1.70 -16.82 -10.65
CA ARG A 216 0.38 -16.81 -11.29
C ARG A 216 0.05 -15.47 -11.94
N LEU A 217 0.53 -14.37 -11.36
CA LEU A 217 0.23 -13.00 -11.81
C LEU A 217 1.52 -12.23 -12.11
N PRO A 218 2.22 -12.53 -13.22
CA PRO A 218 3.49 -11.89 -13.56
C PRO A 218 3.36 -10.37 -13.81
N LYS A 219 2.15 -9.86 -14.04
CA LYS A 219 1.87 -8.42 -14.16
C LYS A 219 1.82 -7.68 -12.83
N VAL A 220 1.68 -8.37 -11.70
CA VAL A 220 1.74 -7.74 -10.37
C VAL A 220 3.20 -7.44 -10.03
N ASP A 221 3.49 -6.19 -9.64
CA ASP A 221 4.85 -5.67 -9.52
C ASP A 221 5.41 -5.77 -8.11
N ALA A 222 4.54 -5.83 -7.11
CA ALA A 222 4.96 -5.90 -5.72
C ALA A 222 3.99 -6.66 -4.83
N GLY A 223 4.52 -7.22 -3.74
CA GLY A 223 3.74 -7.74 -2.63
C GLY A 223 3.98 -6.90 -1.37
N LEU A 224 2.91 -6.38 -0.80
CA LEU A 224 2.90 -5.60 0.42
C LEU A 224 2.34 -6.43 1.57
N ALA A 225 3.04 -6.41 2.71
CA ALA A 225 2.58 -7.06 3.93
C ALA A 225 3.01 -6.27 5.17
N ALA A 226 2.33 -6.53 6.28
CA ALA A 226 2.59 -5.90 7.57
C ALA A 226 2.86 -6.96 8.66
N SER A 227 1.83 -7.65 9.13
CA SER A 227 1.89 -8.52 10.31
C SER A 227 2.96 -9.61 10.24
N ILE A 228 3.13 -10.27 9.10
CA ILE A 228 4.12 -11.36 8.95
C ILE A 228 5.56 -10.86 9.07
N PHE A 229 5.82 -9.61 8.68
CA PHE A 229 7.12 -8.95 8.84
C PHE A 229 7.27 -8.41 10.26
N HIS A 230 6.27 -7.71 10.79
CA HIS A 230 6.32 -7.10 12.13
C HIS A 230 6.52 -8.12 13.25
N PHE A 231 5.88 -9.29 13.13
CA PHE A 231 6.00 -10.37 14.12
C PHE A 231 7.12 -11.38 13.79
N GLY A 232 7.98 -11.08 12.82
CA GLY A 232 9.13 -11.92 12.48
C GLY A 232 8.78 -13.29 11.90
N GLN A 233 7.54 -13.51 11.46
CA GLN A 233 7.12 -14.77 10.85
C GLN A 233 7.80 -15.01 9.49
N VAL A 234 8.08 -13.95 8.77
CA VAL A 234 8.83 -13.94 7.51
C VAL A 234 9.90 -12.83 7.60
N GLN A 235 11.15 -13.18 7.35
CA GLN A 235 12.24 -12.22 7.18
C GLN A 235 12.37 -11.85 5.71
N ILE A 236 12.49 -10.55 5.39
CA ILE A 236 12.56 -10.06 3.99
C ILE A 236 13.75 -10.65 3.23
N PRO A 237 14.99 -10.72 3.79
CA PRO A 237 16.11 -11.35 3.10
C PRO A 237 15.85 -12.81 2.75
N ASP A 238 15.28 -13.58 3.68
CA ASP A 238 14.93 -14.99 3.46
C ASP A 238 13.85 -15.17 2.42
N LEU A 239 12.81 -14.30 2.42
CA LEU A 239 11.77 -14.28 1.40
C LEU A 239 12.38 -14.05 0.01
N LYS A 240 13.23 -13.03 -0.13
CA LYS A 240 13.88 -12.70 -1.40
C LYS A 240 14.78 -13.82 -1.90
N LYS A 241 15.51 -14.49 -1.01
CA LYS A 241 16.30 -15.67 -1.35
C LYS A 241 15.39 -16.79 -1.88
N THR A 242 14.32 -17.10 -1.17
CA THR A 242 13.34 -18.12 -1.58
C THR A 242 12.70 -17.78 -2.94
N LEU A 243 12.35 -16.51 -3.18
CA LEU A 243 11.80 -16.07 -4.47
C LEU A 243 12.80 -16.29 -5.62
N ARG A 244 14.08 -16.02 -5.42
CA ARG A 244 15.12 -16.29 -6.43
C ARG A 244 15.30 -17.79 -6.71
N GLU A 245 15.22 -18.64 -5.68
CA GLU A 245 15.26 -20.09 -5.84
C GLU A 245 14.06 -20.63 -6.67
N HIS A 246 13.01 -19.81 -6.81
CA HIS A 246 11.83 -20.09 -7.65
C HIS A 246 11.79 -19.30 -8.96
N ASP A 247 12.94 -18.79 -9.43
CA ASP A 247 13.10 -18.01 -10.67
C ASP A 247 12.30 -16.71 -10.71
N ILE A 248 11.97 -16.13 -9.54
CA ILE A 248 11.33 -14.83 -9.42
C ILE A 248 12.41 -13.78 -9.18
N LEU A 249 12.51 -12.81 -10.11
CA LEU A 249 13.52 -11.77 -10.03
C LEU A 249 13.19 -10.76 -8.94
N VAL A 250 14.07 -10.64 -7.96
CA VAL A 250 14.05 -9.63 -6.88
C VAL A 250 15.43 -9.02 -6.74
N ARG A 251 15.50 -7.80 -6.21
CA ARG A 251 16.76 -7.15 -5.81
C ARG A 251 17.17 -7.71 -4.43
N LEU A 252 18.44 -8.08 -4.27
CA LEU A 252 19.03 -8.50 -2.98
C LEU A 252 19.68 -7.32 -2.28
#